data_d137c116a5d4efb4cfac807d8594fe41
#
_entry.id   d137c116a5d4efb4cfac807d8594fe41
#
_cell.length_a   1.000
_cell.length_b   1.000
_cell.length_c   1.000
_cell.angle_alpha   90.00
_cell.angle_beta   90.00
_cell.angle_gamma   90.00
#
_symmetry.space_group_name_H-M   'P 1'
#
loop_
_entity.id
_entity.type
_entity.pdbx_description
1 polymer ?
#
loop_
_entity_poly.entity_id
_entity_poly.type
_entity_poly.pdbx_seq_one_letter_code
_entity_poly.pdbx_strand_id
1 'polypeptide(L)'
;MKIWEDDNQKYIKAMMEKNTTEQNEKLTKRLEEIDFSVLEHIERKETVNERGVFAPLDAVEVSEIEARGAEFKELGLKAIREGKVGAVLLAGGQGTRLGLDRPKGTLNIGVAKELYLFEQLLRNLMDVTDEAGVYVPLYIMTSNINNADTTAFFEEHDYFGYPKDYVKFFVQEMVPACDYEGRIYMESQTEVAMSPNGNGGWFSSMVNAGLLSDIKERGIEWINVFAVDNCLQRIADPMFVGATIAYGCESGAKVVRKAAPDERVGVLCTEDGKPSIAEYYEMTEEMATARKENGDLKYGFGVILNYLFSEKKLEQIADARMPIHVVEKKDRKSVV
;
A
#
# COMPACT_ATOMS: atom_id res chain seq x y z
N MET A 1 -30.33 3.18 8.73
CA MET A 1 -30.44 4.61 9.12
C MET A 1 -29.68 5.40 8.08
N LYS A 2 -30.24 6.50 7.58
CA LYS A 2 -29.51 7.33 6.62
C LYS A 2 -28.47 8.15 7.39
N ILE A 3 -27.27 8.30 6.86
CA ILE A 3 -26.14 8.95 7.56
C ILE A 3 -26.50 10.35 8.07
N TRP A 4 -27.30 11.11 7.34
CA TRP A 4 -27.75 12.45 7.75
C TRP A 4 -28.86 12.46 8.81
N GLU A 5 -29.34 11.30 9.24
CA GLU A 5 -30.26 11.13 10.37
C GLU A 5 -29.49 10.90 11.68
N ASP A 6 -28.19 10.68 11.60
CA ASP A 6 -27.31 10.60 12.74
C ASP A 6 -27.14 11.96 13.42
N ASP A 7 -27.13 11.96 14.74
CA ASP A 7 -27.01 13.19 15.54
C ASP A 7 -25.72 13.97 15.29
N ASN A 8 -24.63 13.28 15.00
CA ASN A 8 -23.34 13.89 14.69
C ASN A 8 -23.32 14.54 13.29
N GLN A 9 -24.23 14.14 12.41
CA GLN A 9 -24.31 14.62 11.02
C GLN A 9 -25.46 15.61 10.77
N LYS A 10 -26.06 16.19 11.82
CA LYS A 10 -27.20 17.14 11.69
C LYS A 10 -26.91 18.33 10.78
N TYR A 11 -25.66 18.74 10.65
CA TYR A 11 -25.25 19.84 9.78
C TYR A 11 -25.46 19.51 8.29
N ILE A 12 -25.34 18.22 7.87
CA ILE A 12 -25.66 17.78 6.51
C ILE A 12 -27.13 18.03 6.21
N LYS A 13 -28.01 17.70 7.16
CA LYS A 13 -29.44 17.97 7.03
C LYS A 13 -29.73 19.47 6.89
N ALA A 14 -29.10 20.29 7.74
CA ALA A 14 -29.24 21.75 7.67
C ALA A 14 -28.69 22.33 6.35
N MET A 15 -27.69 21.70 5.75
CA MET A 15 -27.18 22.05 4.43
C MET A 15 -28.17 21.67 3.33
N MET A 16 -28.75 20.46 3.41
CA MET A 16 -29.78 20.01 2.46
C MET A 16 -31.02 20.91 2.43
N GLU A 17 -31.38 21.54 3.56
CA GLU A 17 -32.47 22.52 3.64
C GLU A 17 -32.17 23.82 2.85
N LYS A 18 -30.91 24.14 2.61
CA LYS A 18 -30.47 25.32 1.85
C LYS A 18 -30.18 25.02 0.38
N ASN A 19 -30.02 23.76 0.03
CA ASN A 19 -29.73 23.31 -1.31
C ASN A 19 -30.95 23.38 -2.23
N THR A 20 -30.72 23.45 -3.53
CA THR A 20 -31.77 23.20 -4.54
C THR A 20 -32.12 21.71 -4.57
N THR A 21 -33.27 21.40 -5.19
CA THR A 21 -33.71 20.01 -5.39
C THR A 21 -32.64 19.18 -6.12
N GLU A 22 -32.09 19.71 -7.20
CA GLU A 22 -31.03 19.06 -7.99
C GLU A 22 -29.76 18.79 -7.16
N GLN A 23 -29.36 19.78 -6.34
CA GLN A 23 -28.21 19.60 -5.42
C GLN A 23 -28.47 18.52 -4.39
N ASN A 24 -29.68 18.43 -3.85
CA ASN A 24 -30.06 17.40 -2.89
C ASN A 24 -30.11 16.01 -3.53
N GLU A 25 -30.61 15.88 -4.75
CA GLU A 25 -30.57 14.61 -5.48
C GLU A 25 -29.13 14.13 -5.67
N LYS A 26 -28.24 15.03 -6.11
CA LYS A 26 -26.83 14.72 -6.28
C LYS A 26 -26.17 14.32 -4.96
N LEU A 27 -26.37 15.09 -3.88
CA LEU A 27 -25.82 14.78 -2.57
C LEU A 27 -26.34 13.46 -2.02
N THR A 28 -27.64 13.22 -2.10
CA THR A 28 -28.25 11.97 -1.63
C THR A 28 -27.66 10.76 -2.34
N LYS A 29 -27.55 10.81 -3.67
CA LYS A 29 -26.91 9.75 -4.43
C LYS A 29 -25.47 9.52 -3.98
N ARG A 30 -24.70 10.60 -3.77
CA ARG A 30 -23.31 10.50 -3.30
C ARG A 30 -23.21 9.88 -1.93
N LEU A 31 -24.08 10.25 -1.00
CA LEU A 31 -24.12 9.69 0.36
C LEU A 31 -24.54 8.22 0.39
N GLU A 32 -25.34 7.77 -0.57
CA GLU A 32 -25.74 6.36 -0.70
C GLU A 32 -24.64 5.47 -1.30
N GLU A 33 -23.71 6.05 -2.05
CA GLU A 33 -22.57 5.34 -2.67
C GLU A 33 -21.37 5.15 -1.69
N ILE A 34 -21.30 5.91 -0.60
CA ILE A 34 -20.18 5.89 0.32
C ILE A 34 -20.42 4.88 1.45
N ASP A 35 -19.43 4.04 1.71
CA ASP A 35 -19.42 3.20 2.91
C ASP A 35 -18.97 4.02 4.13
N PHE A 36 -19.88 4.27 5.04
CA PHE A 36 -19.66 4.99 6.27
C PHE A 36 -19.35 4.07 7.47
N SER A 37 -19.23 2.77 7.28
CA SER A 37 -18.93 1.84 8.38
C SER A 37 -17.58 2.16 9.07
N VAL A 38 -16.69 2.83 8.35
CA VAL A 38 -15.43 3.34 8.89
C VAL A 38 -15.62 4.30 10.07
N LEU A 39 -16.70 5.08 10.09
CA LEU A 39 -16.99 6.05 11.16
C LEU A 39 -17.35 5.37 12.48
N GLU A 40 -17.91 4.17 12.46
CA GLU A 40 -18.24 3.41 13.67
C GLU A 40 -17.02 3.17 14.56
N HIS A 41 -15.84 3.04 13.95
CA HIS A 41 -14.58 2.83 14.66
C HIS A 41 -14.07 4.11 15.33
N ILE A 42 -14.42 5.28 14.78
CA ILE A 42 -14.01 6.59 15.32
C ILE A 42 -14.91 6.98 16.48
N GLU A 43 -16.23 6.82 16.33
CA GLU A 43 -17.21 7.16 17.35
C GLU A 43 -17.05 6.36 18.64
N ARG A 44 -16.70 5.08 18.51
CA ARG A 44 -16.52 4.22 19.68
C ARG A 44 -15.35 4.64 20.56
N LYS A 45 -14.55 5.67 20.16
CA LYS A 45 -13.27 5.95 20.81
C LYS A 45 -12.57 4.65 21.21
N GLU A 46 -12.75 3.65 20.36
CA GLU A 46 -11.96 2.46 20.51
C GLU A 46 -10.54 2.98 20.55
N THR A 47 -10.10 3.16 21.78
CA THR A 47 -8.71 3.32 22.13
C THR A 47 -7.95 2.61 21.05
N VAL A 48 -7.12 3.37 20.32
CA VAL A 48 -6.07 2.85 19.43
C VAL A 48 -5.93 1.39 19.74
N ASN A 49 -6.41 0.51 18.83
CA ASN A 49 -6.64 -0.90 19.12
C ASN A 49 -5.64 -1.35 20.16
N GLU A 50 -6.10 -1.80 21.35
CA GLU A 50 -5.13 -2.28 22.33
C GLU A 50 -4.32 -3.33 21.59
N ARG A 51 -3.14 -2.88 21.14
CA ARG A 51 -2.24 -3.77 20.42
C ARG A 51 -1.91 -4.92 21.36
N GLY A 52 -1.78 -6.10 20.78
CA GLY A 52 -1.34 -7.27 21.51
C GLY A 52 0.09 -7.14 22.04
N VAL A 53 0.58 -8.18 22.65
CA VAL A 53 1.94 -8.23 23.19
C VAL A 53 2.92 -8.38 22.03
N PHE A 54 3.77 -7.37 21.84
CA PHE A 54 4.84 -7.42 20.84
C PHE A 54 6.01 -8.26 21.33
N ALA A 55 6.55 -9.09 20.44
CA ALA A 55 7.81 -9.77 20.65
C ALA A 55 8.71 -9.61 19.40
N PRO A 56 10.05 -9.60 19.58
CA PRO A 56 10.95 -9.47 18.45
C PRO A 56 10.84 -10.68 17.51
N LEU A 57 10.97 -10.42 16.21
CA LEU A 57 11.00 -11.45 15.18
C LEU A 57 12.32 -11.34 14.42
N ASP A 58 12.98 -12.49 14.23
CA ASP A 58 14.19 -12.56 13.44
C ASP A 58 13.87 -12.69 11.95
N ALA A 59 14.79 -12.25 11.11
CA ALA A 59 14.73 -12.39 9.67
C ALA A 59 15.81 -13.37 9.18
N VAL A 60 15.64 -13.87 7.96
CA VAL A 60 16.69 -14.62 7.26
C VAL A 60 17.85 -13.66 6.99
N GLU A 61 19.03 -14.00 7.51
CA GLU A 61 20.21 -13.15 7.41
C GLU A 61 20.86 -13.23 6.02
N VAL A 62 21.58 -12.16 5.65
CA VAL A 62 22.27 -12.08 4.35
C VAL A 62 23.20 -13.27 4.12
N SER A 63 23.92 -13.71 5.16
CA SER A 63 24.83 -14.87 5.08
C SER A 63 24.10 -16.18 4.71
N GLU A 64 22.89 -16.37 5.21
CA GLU A 64 22.06 -17.53 4.85
C GLU A 64 21.49 -17.39 3.44
N ILE A 65 21.06 -16.17 3.07
CA ILE A 65 20.59 -15.87 1.72
C ILE A 65 21.72 -16.15 0.71
N GLU A 66 22.96 -15.75 1.00
CA GLU A 66 24.10 -16.00 0.15
C GLU A 66 24.44 -17.49 0.06
N ALA A 67 24.43 -18.20 1.18
CA ALA A 67 24.71 -19.63 1.24
C ALA A 67 23.71 -20.49 0.43
N ARG A 68 22.44 -20.09 0.40
CA ARG A 68 21.35 -20.77 -0.32
C ARG A 68 20.90 -20.02 -1.59
N GLY A 69 21.64 -19.00 -2.00
CA GLY A 69 21.25 -18.10 -3.07
C GLY A 69 20.96 -18.80 -4.42
N ALA A 70 21.70 -19.82 -4.75
CA ALA A 70 21.48 -20.61 -5.98
C ALA A 70 20.13 -21.36 -5.93
N GLU A 71 19.79 -21.96 -4.79
CA GLU A 71 18.51 -22.66 -4.56
C GLU A 71 17.34 -21.68 -4.65
N PHE A 72 17.43 -20.58 -3.90
CA PHE A 72 16.37 -19.58 -3.89
C PHE A 72 16.15 -18.95 -5.27
N LYS A 73 17.25 -18.60 -5.94
CA LYS A 73 17.18 -18.04 -7.30
C LYS A 73 16.51 -18.98 -8.30
N GLU A 74 16.87 -20.26 -8.27
CA GLU A 74 16.29 -21.26 -9.14
C GLU A 74 14.79 -21.44 -8.93
N LEU A 75 14.35 -21.54 -7.67
CA LEU A 75 12.94 -21.65 -7.32
C LEU A 75 12.14 -20.41 -7.75
N GLY A 76 12.70 -19.23 -7.51
CA GLY A 76 12.03 -17.99 -7.89
C GLY A 76 11.96 -17.78 -9.39
N LEU A 77 13.05 -18.04 -10.13
CA LEU A 77 13.05 -17.98 -11.59
C LEU A 77 12.08 -18.99 -12.19
N LYS A 78 11.97 -20.19 -11.60
CA LYS A 78 10.98 -21.17 -12.04
C LYS A 78 9.56 -20.63 -11.89
N ALA A 79 9.20 -20.07 -10.72
CA ALA A 79 7.87 -19.48 -10.51
C ALA A 79 7.58 -18.32 -11.47
N ILE A 80 8.58 -17.47 -11.77
CA ILE A 80 8.43 -16.37 -12.72
C ILE A 80 8.24 -16.91 -14.14
N ARG A 81 9.06 -17.87 -14.59
CA ARG A 81 8.96 -18.49 -15.92
C ARG A 81 7.64 -19.21 -16.15
N GLU A 82 7.06 -19.76 -15.09
CA GLU A 82 5.73 -20.39 -15.13
C GLU A 82 4.58 -19.38 -15.13
N GLY A 83 4.86 -18.05 -15.11
CA GLY A 83 3.86 -16.99 -15.09
C GLY A 83 3.15 -16.82 -13.75
N LYS A 84 3.69 -17.40 -12.68
CA LYS A 84 3.03 -17.44 -11.36
C LYS A 84 3.26 -16.21 -10.51
N VAL A 85 4.01 -15.22 -10.98
CA VAL A 85 4.37 -14.02 -10.22
C VAL A 85 3.82 -12.77 -10.90
N GLY A 86 3.10 -11.95 -10.14
CA GLY A 86 2.67 -10.62 -10.52
C GLY A 86 3.28 -9.56 -9.60
N ALA A 87 3.27 -8.31 -10.01
CA ALA A 87 3.81 -7.19 -9.27
C ALA A 87 2.75 -6.09 -9.09
N VAL A 88 2.67 -5.48 -7.91
CA VAL A 88 1.77 -4.36 -7.61
C VAL A 88 2.59 -3.17 -7.13
N LEU A 89 2.55 -2.08 -7.90
CA LEU A 89 3.16 -0.80 -7.55
C LEU A 89 2.15 0.10 -6.85
N LEU A 90 2.45 0.52 -5.62
CA LEU A 90 1.65 1.50 -4.89
C LEU A 90 2.11 2.92 -5.23
N ALA A 91 1.34 3.62 -6.07
CA ALA A 91 1.67 4.93 -6.63
C ALA A 91 0.56 5.99 -6.47
N GLY A 92 -0.33 5.84 -5.48
CA GLY A 92 -1.42 6.78 -5.22
C GLY A 92 -0.98 8.14 -4.65
N GLY A 93 0.28 8.30 -4.26
CA GLY A 93 0.81 9.51 -3.63
C GLY A 93 1.13 10.63 -4.62
N GLN A 94 0.82 11.88 -4.19
CA GLN A 94 1.29 13.09 -4.86
C GLN A 94 2.70 13.46 -4.39
N GLY A 95 3.47 14.09 -5.27
CA GLY A 95 4.84 14.55 -4.98
C GLY A 95 4.94 15.84 -4.16
N THR A 96 3.88 16.27 -3.47
CA THR A 96 3.81 17.58 -2.81
C THR A 96 4.92 17.84 -1.79
N ARG A 97 5.37 16.81 -1.06
CA ARG A 97 6.50 16.91 -0.13
C ARG A 97 7.83 17.11 -0.85
N LEU A 98 7.90 16.75 -2.13
CA LEU A 98 9.07 16.92 -3.01
C LEU A 98 8.94 18.18 -3.88
N GLY A 99 7.94 19.04 -3.61
CA GLY A 99 7.68 20.25 -4.40
C GLY A 99 7.06 19.99 -5.77
N LEU A 100 6.46 18.82 -6.00
CA LEU A 100 5.82 18.48 -7.26
C LEU A 100 4.30 18.61 -7.14
N ASP A 101 3.68 19.24 -8.16
CA ASP A 101 2.22 19.21 -8.36
C ASP A 101 1.80 18.05 -9.29
N ARG A 102 2.56 16.96 -9.27
CA ARG A 102 2.41 15.79 -10.16
C ARG A 102 2.54 14.49 -9.37
N PRO A 103 2.17 13.33 -9.97
CA PRO A 103 2.40 12.02 -9.37
C PRO A 103 3.87 11.85 -8.97
N LYS A 104 4.14 11.30 -7.78
CA LYS A 104 5.50 11.14 -7.25
C LYS A 104 6.44 10.39 -8.22
N GLY A 105 5.92 9.39 -8.92
CA GLY A 105 6.69 8.58 -9.87
C GLY A 105 7.23 9.35 -11.08
N THR A 106 6.70 10.56 -11.36
CA THR A 106 7.19 11.44 -12.42
C THR A 106 8.39 12.29 -12.02
N LEU A 107 8.90 12.15 -10.78
CA LEU A 107 10.09 12.86 -10.33
C LEU A 107 11.28 12.45 -11.18
N ASN A 108 11.93 13.43 -11.78
CA ASN A 108 13.21 13.22 -12.45
C ASN A 108 14.32 13.17 -11.40
N ILE A 109 14.97 12.01 -11.29
CA ILE A 109 16.10 11.73 -10.38
C ILE A 109 17.44 11.69 -11.11
N GLY A 110 17.43 11.89 -12.41
CA GLY A 110 18.62 11.84 -13.23
C GLY A 110 19.51 13.08 -13.06
N VAL A 111 20.82 12.89 -13.05
CA VAL A 111 21.81 13.97 -12.93
C VAL A 111 22.38 14.32 -14.31
N ALA A 112 22.77 13.31 -15.07
CA ALA A 112 23.42 13.50 -16.38
C ALA A 112 22.42 13.40 -17.57
N LYS A 113 21.29 12.73 -17.35
CA LYS A 113 20.19 12.59 -18.30
C LYS A 113 18.88 12.49 -17.53
N GLU A 114 17.78 12.69 -18.20
CA GLU A 114 16.48 12.42 -17.58
C GLU A 114 16.36 10.96 -17.20
N LEU A 115 15.88 10.72 -15.99
CA LEU A 115 15.57 9.42 -15.43
C LEU A 115 14.45 9.60 -14.39
N TYR A 116 13.30 9.06 -14.67
CA TYR A 116 12.14 9.19 -13.78
C TYR A 116 12.05 8.03 -12.78
N LEU A 117 11.43 8.25 -11.63
CA LEU A 117 11.20 7.18 -10.64
C LEU A 117 10.47 5.98 -11.25
N PHE A 118 9.40 6.23 -12.02
CA PHE A 118 8.70 5.16 -12.74
C PHE A 118 9.62 4.40 -13.69
N GLU A 119 10.41 5.13 -14.48
CA GLU A 119 11.38 4.52 -15.40
C GLU A 119 12.36 3.61 -14.66
N GLN A 120 12.93 4.10 -13.55
CA GLN A 120 13.87 3.32 -12.77
C GLN A 120 13.25 2.05 -12.20
N LEU A 121 12.01 2.13 -11.71
CA LEU A 121 11.29 0.96 -11.20
C LEU A 121 11.02 -0.07 -12.30
N LEU A 122 10.59 0.40 -13.50
CA LEU A 122 10.39 -0.50 -14.62
C LEU A 122 11.70 -1.12 -15.09
N ARG A 123 12.82 -0.39 -15.11
CA ARG A 123 14.15 -0.95 -15.41
C ARG A 123 14.52 -2.06 -14.42
N ASN A 124 14.30 -1.85 -13.12
CA ASN A 124 14.54 -2.88 -12.09
C ASN A 124 13.66 -4.13 -12.31
N LEU A 125 12.45 -3.97 -12.83
CA LEU A 125 11.58 -5.10 -13.19
C LEU A 125 12.05 -5.76 -14.49
N MET A 126 12.46 -4.98 -15.50
CA MET A 126 13.00 -5.51 -16.75
C MET A 126 14.26 -6.36 -16.53
N ASP A 127 15.15 -5.98 -15.65
CA ASP A 127 16.32 -6.81 -15.30
C ASP A 127 15.93 -8.22 -14.85
N VAL A 128 14.78 -8.36 -14.17
CA VAL A 128 14.26 -9.67 -13.75
C VAL A 128 13.56 -10.38 -14.91
N THR A 129 12.80 -9.65 -15.72
CA THR A 129 12.10 -10.24 -16.88
C THR A 129 13.08 -10.73 -17.94
N ASP A 130 14.19 -10.01 -18.16
CA ASP A 130 15.27 -10.41 -19.07
C ASP A 130 15.98 -11.68 -18.57
N GLU A 131 16.25 -11.78 -17.27
CA GLU A 131 16.84 -12.97 -16.66
C GLU A 131 15.88 -14.18 -16.73
N ALA A 132 14.59 -13.95 -16.53
CA ALA A 132 13.58 -15.00 -16.59
C ALA A 132 13.21 -15.41 -18.02
N GLY A 133 13.30 -14.49 -18.98
CA GLY A 133 12.87 -14.66 -20.37
C GLY A 133 11.35 -14.52 -20.57
N VAL A 134 10.63 -13.96 -19.57
CA VAL A 134 9.18 -13.71 -19.61
C VAL A 134 8.84 -12.41 -18.89
N TYR A 135 7.76 -11.75 -19.30
CA TYR A 135 7.29 -10.54 -18.63
C TYR A 135 6.44 -10.88 -17.41
N VAL A 136 6.58 -10.04 -16.36
CA VAL A 136 5.79 -10.13 -15.13
C VAL A 136 4.63 -9.12 -15.23
N PRO A 137 3.38 -9.52 -15.05
CA PRO A 137 2.26 -8.56 -14.99
C PRO A 137 2.45 -7.52 -13.91
N LEU A 138 2.30 -6.24 -14.27
CA LEU A 138 2.45 -5.09 -13.39
C LEU A 138 1.11 -4.37 -13.23
N TYR A 139 0.63 -4.29 -12.00
CA TYR A 139 -0.59 -3.58 -11.62
C TYR A 139 -0.20 -2.32 -10.86
N ILE A 140 -0.66 -1.15 -11.31
CA ILE A 140 -0.27 0.14 -10.72
C ILE A 140 -1.47 0.75 -10.02
N MET A 141 -1.39 0.81 -8.68
CA MET A 141 -2.38 1.51 -7.87
C MET A 141 -2.13 3.01 -7.91
N THR A 142 -3.11 3.73 -8.39
CA THR A 142 -3.15 5.20 -8.43
C THR A 142 -4.16 5.75 -7.43
N SER A 143 -4.41 7.04 -7.45
CA SER A 143 -5.49 7.70 -6.74
C SER A 143 -6.39 8.48 -7.69
N ASN A 144 -7.60 8.85 -7.26
CA ASN A 144 -8.50 9.68 -8.04
C ASN A 144 -7.84 10.98 -8.52
N ILE A 145 -6.89 11.50 -7.74
CA ILE A 145 -6.21 12.77 -8.04
C ILE A 145 -5.13 12.60 -9.11
N ASN A 146 -4.44 11.44 -9.14
CA ASN A 146 -3.25 11.27 -9.98
C ASN A 146 -3.38 10.20 -11.07
N ASN A 147 -4.52 9.52 -11.17
CA ASN A 147 -4.69 8.43 -12.13
C ASN A 147 -4.53 8.89 -13.58
N ALA A 148 -5.20 9.99 -13.95
CA ALA A 148 -5.14 10.51 -15.32
C ALA A 148 -3.69 10.92 -15.70
N ASP A 149 -3.02 11.66 -14.81
CA ASP A 149 -1.65 12.12 -15.05
C ASP A 149 -0.66 10.96 -15.09
N THR A 150 -0.84 9.96 -14.21
CA THR A 150 0.03 8.77 -14.19
C THR A 150 -0.13 7.96 -15.47
N THR A 151 -1.38 7.71 -15.91
CA THR A 151 -1.65 6.95 -17.13
C THR A 151 -1.10 7.65 -18.37
N ALA A 152 -1.36 8.97 -18.48
CA ALA A 152 -0.83 9.79 -19.57
C ALA A 152 0.70 9.77 -19.61
N PHE A 153 1.33 9.86 -18.44
CA PHE A 153 2.80 9.84 -18.34
C PHE A 153 3.39 8.51 -18.83
N PHE A 154 2.76 7.38 -18.52
CA PHE A 154 3.18 6.08 -19.05
C PHE A 154 2.99 6.00 -20.56
N GLU A 155 1.89 6.52 -21.10
CA GLU A 155 1.64 6.54 -22.55
C GLU A 155 2.61 7.46 -23.29
N GLU A 156 2.89 8.65 -22.76
CA GLU A 156 3.85 9.61 -23.33
C GLU A 156 5.28 9.03 -23.42
N HIS A 157 5.64 8.11 -22.52
CA HIS A 157 6.96 7.49 -22.45
C HIS A 157 6.97 6.05 -23.00
N ASP A 158 5.93 5.66 -23.77
CA ASP A 158 5.81 4.31 -24.34
C ASP A 158 6.07 3.19 -23.29
N TYR A 159 5.46 3.39 -22.12
CA TYR A 159 5.60 2.47 -20.97
C TYR A 159 7.06 2.16 -20.61
N PHE A 160 7.99 3.08 -20.95
CA PHE A 160 9.44 2.92 -20.77
C PHE A 160 10.00 1.64 -21.40
N GLY A 161 9.37 1.18 -22.50
CA GLY A 161 9.72 -0.06 -23.20
C GLY A 161 9.14 -1.33 -22.59
N TYR A 162 8.35 -1.25 -21.52
CA TYR A 162 7.62 -2.41 -20.98
C TYR A 162 6.34 -2.66 -21.79
N PRO A 163 5.98 -3.93 -22.12
CA PRO A 163 4.81 -4.19 -22.95
C PRO A 163 3.51 -3.69 -22.28
N LYS A 164 2.76 -2.85 -23.00
CA LYS A 164 1.51 -2.24 -22.53
C LYS A 164 0.50 -3.26 -22.00
N ASP A 165 0.37 -4.43 -22.64
CA ASP A 165 -0.57 -5.49 -22.27
C ASP A 165 -0.25 -6.15 -20.92
N TYR A 166 0.95 -5.92 -20.40
CA TYR A 166 1.39 -6.36 -19.08
C TYR A 166 1.23 -5.31 -18.00
N VAL A 167 0.78 -4.08 -18.33
CA VAL A 167 0.59 -3.00 -17.36
C VAL A 167 -0.89 -2.67 -17.23
N LYS A 168 -1.41 -2.72 -16.01
CA LYS A 168 -2.80 -2.34 -15.70
C LYS A 168 -2.84 -1.33 -14.57
N PHE A 169 -3.73 -0.36 -14.68
CA PHE A 169 -3.93 0.68 -13.66
C PHE A 169 -5.23 0.41 -12.91
N PHE A 170 -5.24 0.71 -11.63
CA PHE A 170 -6.44 0.74 -10.81
C PHE A 170 -6.35 1.87 -9.77
N VAL A 171 -7.50 2.34 -9.33
CA VAL A 171 -7.58 3.46 -8.40
C VAL A 171 -7.81 2.94 -6.99
N GLN A 172 -7.05 3.43 -6.02
CA GLN A 172 -7.25 3.10 -4.62
C GLN A 172 -8.62 3.57 -4.13
N GLU A 173 -9.20 2.80 -3.23
CA GLU A 173 -10.43 3.17 -2.56
C GLU A 173 -10.25 4.44 -1.72
N MET A 174 -11.33 5.18 -1.62
CA MET A 174 -11.41 6.40 -0.84
C MET A 174 -12.37 6.18 0.33
N VAL A 175 -12.05 6.75 1.47
CA VAL A 175 -12.91 6.75 2.67
C VAL A 175 -13.33 8.18 2.99
N PRO A 176 -14.49 8.41 3.63
CA PRO A 176 -14.90 9.73 4.03
C PRO A 176 -13.92 10.31 5.06
N ALA A 177 -13.53 11.56 4.85
CA ALA A 177 -12.77 12.33 5.83
C ALA A 177 -13.71 12.85 6.92
N CYS A 178 -13.29 12.79 8.18
CA CYS A 178 -14.08 13.23 9.32
C CYS A 178 -13.21 13.89 10.38
N ASP A 179 -13.85 14.55 11.34
CA ASP A 179 -13.17 15.05 12.54
C ASP A 179 -13.10 13.98 13.65
N TYR A 180 -12.57 14.36 14.82
CA TYR A 180 -12.40 13.45 15.96
C TYR A 180 -13.72 13.00 16.61
N GLU A 181 -14.81 13.69 16.33
CA GLU A 181 -16.15 13.35 16.78
C GLU A 181 -16.92 12.52 15.73
N GLY A 182 -16.27 12.11 14.64
CA GLY A 182 -16.87 11.35 13.56
C GLY A 182 -17.73 12.18 12.61
N ARG A 183 -17.67 13.53 12.69
CA ARG A 183 -18.40 14.39 11.75
C ARG A 183 -17.70 14.41 10.40
N ILE A 184 -18.45 14.11 9.35
CA ILE A 184 -17.95 14.03 7.98
C ILE A 184 -17.57 15.44 7.50
N TYR A 185 -16.46 15.58 6.83
CA TYR A 185 -16.14 16.81 6.11
C TYR A 185 -16.81 16.83 4.75
N MET A 186 -17.31 18.01 4.37
CA MET A 186 -17.86 18.26 3.05
C MET A 186 -16.88 19.06 2.21
N GLU A 187 -16.61 18.62 1.00
CA GLU A 187 -15.80 19.37 0.04
C GLU A 187 -16.61 20.48 -0.63
N SER A 188 -17.92 20.24 -0.82
CA SER A 188 -18.88 21.23 -1.34
C SER A 188 -20.28 20.93 -0.82
N GLN A 189 -21.27 21.67 -1.28
CA GLN A 189 -22.69 21.44 -0.95
C GLN A 189 -23.24 20.10 -1.46
N THR A 190 -22.54 19.43 -2.35
CA THR A 190 -22.98 18.17 -2.99
C THR A 190 -21.95 17.06 -2.93
N GLU A 191 -20.75 17.31 -2.40
CA GLU A 191 -19.65 16.35 -2.37
C GLU A 191 -19.09 16.19 -0.97
N VAL A 192 -18.87 14.93 -0.57
CA VAL A 192 -18.18 14.56 0.67
C VAL A 192 -16.69 14.65 0.46
N ALA A 193 -15.96 15.22 1.41
CA ALA A 193 -14.51 15.19 1.40
C ALA A 193 -14.03 13.76 1.61
N MET A 194 -13.24 13.26 0.68
CA MET A 194 -12.73 11.89 0.70
C MET A 194 -11.21 11.88 0.91
N SER A 195 -10.73 10.87 1.62
CA SER A 195 -9.30 10.63 1.86
C SER A 195 -8.92 9.25 1.33
N PRO A 196 -7.69 9.08 0.83
CA PRO A 196 -7.21 7.76 0.46
C PRO A 196 -7.27 6.77 1.62
N ASN A 197 -7.75 5.56 1.36
CA ASN A 197 -7.83 4.47 2.36
C ASN A 197 -6.43 3.97 2.80
N GLY A 198 -5.38 4.48 2.17
CA GLY A 198 -4.00 4.12 2.46
C GLY A 198 -3.53 2.85 1.75
N ASN A 199 -2.27 2.50 2.01
CA ASN A 199 -1.64 1.37 1.33
C ASN A 199 -2.25 0.00 1.70
N GLY A 200 -2.85 -0.14 2.89
CA GLY A 200 -3.46 -1.40 3.34
C GLY A 200 -4.64 -1.87 2.46
N GLY A 201 -5.37 -0.94 1.87
CA GLY A 201 -6.53 -1.22 1.01
C GLY A 201 -6.19 -1.57 -0.45
N TRP A 202 -4.92 -1.86 -0.78
CA TRP A 202 -4.53 -2.11 -2.17
C TRP A 202 -5.22 -3.33 -2.77
N PHE A 203 -5.39 -4.40 -1.99
CA PHE A 203 -5.98 -5.64 -2.51
C PHE A 203 -7.49 -5.50 -2.71
N SER A 204 -8.22 -4.93 -1.76
CA SER A 204 -9.66 -4.63 -1.94
C SER A 204 -9.90 -3.69 -3.12
N SER A 205 -9.08 -2.65 -3.27
CA SER A 205 -9.14 -1.74 -4.42
C SER A 205 -8.92 -2.48 -5.75
N MET A 206 -8.00 -3.44 -5.78
CA MET A 206 -7.70 -4.26 -6.95
C MET A 206 -8.86 -5.21 -7.29
N VAL A 207 -9.45 -5.84 -6.27
CA VAL A 207 -10.64 -6.71 -6.41
C VAL A 207 -11.83 -5.90 -6.93
N ASN A 208 -12.10 -4.74 -6.36
CA ASN A 208 -13.21 -3.86 -6.77
C ASN A 208 -13.01 -3.28 -8.18
N ALA A 209 -11.77 -3.14 -8.63
CA ALA A 209 -11.45 -2.80 -10.01
C ALA A 209 -11.63 -4.00 -11.00
N GLY A 210 -12.02 -5.17 -10.52
CA GLY A 210 -12.24 -6.36 -11.34
C GLY A 210 -10.96 -7.09 -11.79
N LEU A 211 -9.81 -6.74 -11.22
CA LEU A 211 -8.50 -7.29 -11.66
C LEU A 211 -8.19 -8.67 -11.08
N LEU A 212 -8.99 -9.16 -10.13
CA LEU A 212 -8.83 -10.51 -9.60
C LEU A 212 -9.05 -11.59 -10.69
N SER A 213 -9.95 -11.34 -11.65
CA SER A 213 -10.15 -12.23 -12.79
C SER A 213 -8.89 -12.35 -13.65
N ASP A 214 -8.21 -11.23 -13.92
CA ASP A 214 -6.96 -11.22 -14.69
C ASP A 214 -5.83 -11.98 -13.98
N ILE A 215 -5.73 -11.82 -12.64
CA ILE A 215 -4.77 -12.58 -11.81
C ILE A 215 -5.01 -14.08 -11.96
N LYS A 216 -6.27 -14.52 -11.87
CA LYS A 216 -6.66 -15.94 -11.98
C LYS A 216 -6.48 -16.49 -13.40
N GLU A 217 -6.87 -15.74 -14.42
CA GLU A 217 -6.70 -16.13 -15.82
C GLU A 217 -5.22 -16.29 -16.20
N ARG A 218 -4.35 -15.46 -15.63
CA ARG A 218 -2.89 -15.55 -15.81
C ARG A 218 -2.25 -16.65 -14.96
N GLY A 219 -2.95 -17.23 -14.00
CA GLY A 219 -2.42 -18.23 -13.07
C GLY A 219 -1.41 -17.69 -12.08
N ILE A 220 -1.52 -16.42 -11.71
CA ILE A 220 -0.63 -15.77 -10.72
C ILE A 220 -0.91 -16.35 -9.34
N GLU A 221 0.12 -16.89 -8.70
CA GLU A 221 0.07 -17.47 -7.35
C GLU A 221 0.72 -16.54 -6.30
N TRP A 222 1.61 -15.67 -6.74
CA TRP A 222 2.41 -14.77 -5.88
C TRP A 222 2.33 -13.33 -6.37
N ILE A 223 2.11 -12.41 -5.44
CA ILE A 223 2.00 -10.98 -5.74
C ILE A 223 3.07 -10.23 -4.94
N ASN A 224 4.03 -9.61 -5.65
CA ASN A 224 5.03 -8.75 -5.05
C ASN A 224 4.50 -7.30 -4.99
N VAL A 225 4.30 -6.78 -3.79
CA VAL A 225 3.78 -5.43 -3.54
C VAL A 225 4.91 -4.51 -3.11
N PHE A 226 5.01 -3.34 -3.73
CA PHE A 226 6.08 -2.38 -3.44
C PHE A 226 5.62 -0.93 -3.66
N ALA A 227 6.34 0.03 -3.06
CA ALA A 227 6.02 1.45 -3.16
C ALA A 227 6.92 2.18 -4.16
N VAL A 228 6.38 3.26 -4.73
CA VAL A 228 7.10 4.14 -5.67
C VAL A 228 8.30 4.86 -5.03
N ASP A 229 8.37 4.93 -3.71
CA ASP A 229 9.39 5.71 -2.98
C ASP A 229 10.77 5.07 -3.00
N ASN A 230 10.86 3.75 -3.11
CA ASN A 230 12.12 3.02 -3.09
C ASN A 230 12.52 2.61 -4.51
N CYS A 231 13.26 3.45 -5.20
CA CYS A 231 13.73 3.18 -6.55
C CYS A 231 14.92 2.20 -6.64
N LEU A 232 15.50 1.79 -5.51
CA LEU A 232 16.64 0.86 -5.48
C LEU A 232 16.21 -0.61 -5.30
N GLN A 233 14.93 -0.86 -5.08
CA GLN A 233 14.44 -2.21 -4.84
C GLN A 233 14.42 -3.05 -6.12
N ARG A 234 14.74 -4.33 -5.99
CA ARG A 234 14.56 -5.32 -7.05
C ARG A 234 13.14 -5.88 -6.95
N ILE A 235 12.35 -5.66 -8.01
CA ILE A 235 10.94 -6.03 -8.08
C ILE A 235 10.84 -7.46 -8.60
N ALA A 236 9.91 -8.26 -8.07
CA ALA A 236 9.76 -9.68 -8.37
C ALA A 236 11.10 -10.45 -8.24
N ASP A 237 11.95 -10.04 -7.30
CA ASP A 237 13.29 -10.59 -7.10
C ASP A 237 13.26 -12.12 -6.96
N PRO A 238 13.93 -12.86 -7.86
CA PRO A 238 13.90 -14.33 -7.83
C PRO A 238 14.39 -14.91 -6.51
N MET A 239 15.38 -14.29 -5.86
CA MET A 239 15.87 -14.77 -4.57
C MET A 239 14.82 -14.61 -3.47
N PHE A 240 14.10 -13.50 -3.47
CA PHE A 240 13.04 -13.23 -2.50
C PHE A 240 11.82 -14.15 -2.71
N VAL A 241 11.36 -14.28 -3.97
CA VAL A 241 10.28 -15.20 -4.33
C VAL A 241 10.66 -16.64 -3.96
N GLY A 242 11.84 -17.07 -4.36
CA GLY A 242 12.30 -18.44 -4.08
C GLY A 242 12.56 -18.73 -2.61
N ALA A 243 13.07 -17.78 -1.85
CA ALA A 243 13.22 -17.92 -0.41
C ALA A 243 11.85 -18.10 0.27
N THR A 244 10.87 -17.27 -0.08
CA THR A 244 9.50 -17.38 0.47
C THR A 244 8.90 -18.76 0.18
N ILE A 245 9.08 -19.27 -1.04
CA ILE A 245 8.63 -20.61 -1.44
C ILE A 245 9.40 -21.70 -0.67
N ALA A 246 10.73 -21.60 -0.60
CA ALA A 246 11.57 -22.60 0.06
C ALA A 246 11.28 -22.76 1.55
N TYR A 247 10.92 -21.67 2.22
CA TYR A 247 10.49 -21.70 3.63
C TYR A 247 9.02 -22.09 3.81
N GLY A 248 8.26 -22.32 2.73
CA GLY A 248 6.83 -22.66 2.81
C GLY A 248 5.97 -21.56 3.42
N CYS A 249 6.40 -20.30 3.31
CA CYS A 249 5.67 -19.16 3.84
C CYS A 249 4.57 -18.71 2.89
N GLU A 250 3.45 -18.22 3.44
CA GLU A 250 2.35 -17.63 2.66
C GLU A 250 2.58 -16.14 2.37
N SER A 251 3.53 -15.52 3.08
CA SER A 251 3.96 -14.15 2.85
C SER A 251 5.43 -13.96 3.23
N GLY A 252 6.07 -12.98 2.62
CA GLY A 252 7.42 -12.54 2.92
C GLY A 252 7.52 -11.02 2.94
N ALA A 253 8.52 -10.50 3.65
CA ALA A 253 8.84 -9.08 3.68
C ALA A 253 10.35 -8.87 3.50
N LYS A 254 10.74 -7.94 2.63
CA LYS A 254 12.11 -7.44 2.62
C LYS A 254 12.27 -6.43 3.75
N VAL A 255 13.32 -6.61 4.53
CA VAL A 255 13.63 -5.76 5.68
C VAL A 255 15.06 -5.26 5.61
N VAL A 256 15.34 -4.17 6.31
CA VAL A 256 16.67 -3.62 6.49
C VAL A 256 16.98 -3.52 7.98
N ARG A 257 18.27 -3.66 8.35
CA ARG A 257 18.67 -3.42 9.73
C ARG A 257 18.56 -1.93 10.05
N LYS A 258 17.93 -1.61 11.17
CA LYS A 258 17.92 -0.23 11.69
C LYS A 258 19.34 0.23 11.97
N ALA A 259 19.65 1.43 11.54
CA ALA A 259 20.95 2.07 11.83
C ALA A 259 21.03 2.58 13.28
N ALA A 260 19.91 3.00 13.87
CA ALA A 260 19.82 3.53 15.22
C ALA A 260 18.48 3.21 15.88
N PRO A 261 18.39 3.18 17.24
CA PRO A 261 17.17 2.91 17.97
C PRO A 261 16.02 3.88 17.63
N ASP A 262 16.34 5.13 17.36
CA ASP A 262 15.40 6.24 17.09
C ASP A 262 15.03 6.38 15.61
N GLU A 263 15.49 5.48 14.75
CA GLU A 263 15.11 5.48 13.34
C GLU A 263 13.59 5.26 13.17
N ARG A 264 12.94 6.20 12.48
CA ARG A 264 11.48 6.24 12.32
C ARG A 264 11.01 5.33 11.18
N VAL A 265 10.98 4.05 11.46
CA VAL A 265 10.54 3.00 10.54
C VAL A 265 9.71 1.97 11.30
N GLY A 266 8.66 1.44 10.68
CA GLY A 266 7.94 0.29 11.21
C GLY A 266 8.86 -0.93 11.29
N VAL A 267 8.78 -1.71 12.37
CA VAL A 267 9.65 -2.86 12.59
C VAL A 267 8.90 -4.17 12.53
N LEU A 268 9.53 -5.17 11.94
CA LEU A 268 9.03 -6.53 11.92
C LEU A 268 9.04 -7.12 13.34
N CYS A 269 7.93 -7.66 13.76
CA CYS A 269 7.75 -8.25 15.09
C CYS A 269 6.69 -9.36 15.05
N THR A 270 6.42 -10.00 16.18
CA THR A 270 5.19 -10.72 16.39
C THR A 270 4.29 -9.93 17.33
N GLU A 271 2.99 -10.07 17.15
CA GLU A 271 1.94 -9.58 18.03
C GLU A 271 1.06 -10.76 18.41
N ASP A 272 1.01 -11.08 19.70
CA ASP A 272 0.37 -12.31 20.22
C ASP A 272 0.80 -13.58 19.48
N GLY A 273 2.10 -13.65 19.14
CA GLY A 273 2.72 -14.77 18.45
C GLY A 273 2.47 -14.83 16.94
N LYS A 274 1.78 -13.86 16.35
CA LYS A 274 1.56 -13.76 14.89
C LYS A 274 2.47 -12.69 14.28
N PRO A 275 2.98 -12.89 13.05
CA PRO A 275 3.76 -11.86 12.36
C PRO A 275 2.99 -10.55 12.27
N SER A 276 3.64 -9.46 12.66
CA SER A 276 3.07 -8.11 12.68
C SER A 276 4.16 -7.06 12.42
N ILE A 277 3.73 -5.81 12.31
CA ILE A 277 4.61 -4.65 12.22
C ILE A 277 4.22 -3.70 13.35
N ALA A 278 5.20 -3.33 14.17
CA ALA A 278 5.04 -2.25 15.13
C ALA A 278 5.55 -0.95 14.51
N GLU A 279 4.69 0.04 14.40
CA GLU A 279 5.08 1.35 13.92
C GLU A 279 5.96 2.07 14.95
N TYR A 280 6.85 2.94 14.49
CA TYR A 280 7.83 3.61 15.37
C TYR A 280 7.17 4.38 16.53
N TYR A 281 5.93 4.86 16.38
CA TYR A 281 5.17 5.57 17.42
C TYR A 281 4.42 4.63 18.37
N GLU A 282 4.35 3.33 18.06
CA GLU A 282 3.79 2.27 18.92
C GLU A 282 4.88 1.62 19.80
N MET A 283 6.14 1.86 19.49
CA MET A 283 7.27 1.29 20.21
C MET A 283 7.55 2.07 21.50
N THR A 284 7.67 1.36 22.61
CA THR A 284 8.20 1.95 23.85
C THR A 284 9.70 2.19 23.74
N GLU A 285 10.25 3.08 24.59
CA GLU A 285 11.70 3.32 24.66
C GLU A 285 12.47 2.03 24.98
N GLU A 286 11.91 1.17 25.86
CA GLU A 286 12.48 -0.13 26.21
C GLU A 286 12.57 -1.04 24.97
N MET A 287 11.50 -1.13 24.17
CA MET A 287 11.51 -1.92 22.93
C MET A 287 12.51 -1.36 21.92
N ALA A 288 12.53 -0.04 21.73
CA ALA A 288 13.39 0.61 20.74
C ALA A 288 14.88 0.41 21.05
N THR A 289 15.26 0.37 22.33
CA THR A 289 16.65 0.27 22.79
C THR A 289 17.11 -1.14 23.16
N ALA A 290 16.17 -2.11 23.28
CA ALA A 290 16.46 -3.48 23.66
C ALA A 290 17.48 -4.12 22.70
N ARG A 291 18.49 -4.81 23.27
CA ARG A 291 19.56 -5.46 22.50
C ARG A 291 19.65 -6.95 22.78
N LYS A 292 20.10 -7.68 21.77
CA LYS A 292 20.52 -9.09 21.85
C LYS A 292 21.90 -9.15 22.51
N GLU A 293 22.35 -10.37 22.86
CA GLU A 293 23.69 -10.62 23.43
C GLU A 293 24.85 -10.16 22.54
N ASN A 294 24.64 -10.22 21.21
CA ASN A 294 25.63 -9.76 20.22
C ASN A 294 25.64 -8.24 20.02
N GLY A 295 24.79 -7.49 20.75
CA GLY A 295 24.70 -6.02 20.67
C GLY A 295 23.72 -5.49 19.63
N ASP A 296 23.15 -6.32 18.76
CA ASP A 296 22.12 -5.93 17.78
C ASP A 296 20.82 -5.52 18.47
N LEU A 297 20.04 -4.64 17.84
CA LEU A 297 18.71 -4.31 18.33
C LEU A 297 17.79 -5.54 18.25
N LYS A 298 17.00 -5.81 19.29
CA LYS A 298 16.01 -6.89 19.29
C LYS A 298 14.90 -6.64 18.27
N TYR A 299 14.43 -5.41 18.18
CA TYR A 299 13.47 -4.94 17.18
C TYR A 299 14.23 -4.20 16.07
N GLY A 300 15.16 -4.91 15.43
CA GLY A 300 16.16 -4.31 14.54
C GLY A 300 15.84 -4.37 13.05
N PHE A 301 14.73 -5.01 12.64
CA PHE A 301 14.39 -5.17 11.22
C PHE A 301 13.30 -4.21 10.79
N GLY A 302 13.71 -3.11 10.14
CA GLY A 302 12.80 -2.13 9.56
C GLY A 302 12.17 -2.61 8.25
N VAL A 303 10.87 -2.43 8.09
CA VAL A 303 10.15 -2.78 6.86
C VAL A 303 10.28 -1.68 5.82
N ILE A 304 10.44 -2.04 4.55
CA ILE A 304 10.67 -1.11 3.43
C ILE A 304 9.55 -1.10 2.40
N LEU A 305 8.39 -1.61 2.77
CA LEU A 305 7.23 -1.75 1.89
C LEU A 305 7.59 -2.51 0.59
N ASN A 306 8.18 -3.69 0.75
CA ASN A 306 8.38 -4.66 -0.31
C ASN A 306 7.99 -6.03 0.25
N TYR A 307 6.79 -6.46 -0.11
CA TYR A 307 6.15 -7.67 0.39
C TYR A 307 5.87 -8.64 -0.74
N LEU A 308 5.85 -9.92 -0.41
CA LEU A 308 5.36 -10.99 -1.28
C LEU A 308 4.20 -11.68 -0.57
N PHE A 309 3.10 -11.87 -1.27
CA PHE A 309 1.92 -12.54 -0.75
C PHE A 309 1.47 -13.66 -1.67
N SER A 310 1.05 -14.78 -1.08
CA SER A 310 0.29 -15.79 -1.80
C SER A 310 -1.09 -15.24 -2.17
N GLU A 311 -1.47 -15.33 -3.45
CA GLU A 311 -2.78 -14.91 -3.94
C GLU A 311 -3.91 -15.61 -3.18
N LYS A 312 -3.79 -16.92 -2.99
CA LYS A 312 -4.75 -17.73 -2.22
C LYS A 312 -4.94 -17.22 -0.80
N LYS A 313 -3.87 -16.71 -0.15
CA LYS A 313 -3.97 -16.15 1.20
C LYS A 313 -4.67 -14.82 1.19
N LEU A 314 -4.40 -13.98 0.21
CA LEU A 314 -5.07 -12.69 0.05
C LEU A 314 -6.57 -12.87 -0.17
N GLU A 315 -7.00 -13.84 -0.98
CA GLU A 315 -8.42 -14.14 -1.13
C GLU A 315 -9.10 -14.56 0.18
N GLN A 316 -8.43 -15.38 1.00
CA GLN A 316 -8.97 -15.81 2.29
C GLN A 316 -9.20 -14.66 3.28
N ILE A 317 -8.47 -13.57 3.13
CA ILE A 317 -8.57 -12.40 4.00
C ILE A 317 -9.24 -11.19 3.32
N ALA A 318 -9.68 -11.33 2.07
CA ALA A 318 -10.29 -10.25 1.30
C ALA A 318 -11.51 -9.63 1.99
N ASP A 319 -12.33 -10.48 2.63
CA ASP A 319 -13.51 -10.08 3.39
C ASP A 319 -13.21 -9.77 4.87
N ALA A 320 -11.95 -9.94 5.30
CA ALA A 320 -11.58 -9.63 6.67
C ALA A 320 -11.51 -8.11 6.85
N ARG A 321 -12.26 -7.59 7.81
CA ARG A 321 -12.15 -6.19 8.21
C ARG A 321 -10.77 -5.99 8.87
N MET A 322 -9.89 -5.29 8.17
CA MET A 322 -8.60 -4.91 8.74
C MET A 322 -8.78 -3.79 9.78
N PRO A 323 -7.97 -3.77 10.85
CA PRO A 323 -7.95 -2.66 11.78
C PRO A 323 -7.67 -1.35 11.05
N ILE A 324 -8.43 -0.31 11.37
CA ILE A 324 -8.27 1.01 10.77
C ILE A 324 -7.24 1.79 11.59
N HIS A 325 -6.14 2.17 10.98
CA HIS A 325 -5.21 3.12 11.55
C HIS A 325 -5.62 4.53 11.16
N VAL A 326 -6.13 5.30 12.13
CA VAL A 326 -6.53 6.69 11.92
C VAL A 326 -5.27 7.56 11.89
N VAL A 327 -5.06 8.28 10.80
CA VAL A 327 -3.95 9.23 10.65
C VAL A 327 -4.46 10.66 10.70
N GLU A 328 -3.96 11.43 11.65
CA GLU A 328 -4.23 12.87 11.74
C GLU A 328 -3.47 13.62 10.64
N LYS A 329 -4.21 14.39 9.86
CA LYS A 329 -3.62 15.31 8.88
C LYS A 329 -4.20 16.70 9.10
N LYS A 330 -3.33 17.72 9.17
CA LYS A 330 -3.81 19.11 9.10
C LYS A 330 -4.40 19.31 7.71
N ASP A 331 -5.71 19.54 7.67
CA ASP A 331 -6.35 19.97 6.44
C ASP A 331 -5.89 21.39 6.12
N ARG A 332 -5.39 21.60 4.90
CA ARG A 332 -4.97 22.92 4.41
C ARG A 332 -6.03 23.57 3.51
N LYS A 333 -7.17 22.92 3.27
CA LYS A 333 -8.15 23.32 2.25
C LYS A 333 -9.61 23.34 2.72
N SER A 334 -9.98 22.80 3.88
CA SER A 334 -11.35 22.93 4.36
C SER A 334 -11.64 24.37 4.73
N VAL A 335 -12.55 24.96 3.98
CA VAL A 335 -13.23 26.19 4.39
C VAL A 335 -14.36 25.76 5.31
N VAL A 336 -14.21 25.99 6.60
CA VAL A 336 -15.31 25.85 7.58
C VAL A 336 -16.30 26.98 7.37
#